data_330a74ec3cdec38b9af23587d6133378
#
_entry.id   330a74ec3cdec38b9af23587d6133378
#
_cell.length_a   1.000
_cell.length_b   1.000
_cell.length_c   1.000
_cell.angle_alpha   90.00
_cell.angle_beta   90.00
_cell.angle_gamma   90.00
#
_symmetry.space_group_name_H-M   'P 1'
#
loop_
_entity.id
_entity.type
_entity.pdbx_description
1 polymer ?
#
loop_
_entity_poly.entity_id
_entity_poly.type
_entity_poly.pdbx_seq_one_letter_code
_entity_poly.pdbx_strand_id
1 'polypeptide(L)'
;VITFVWPSGWQIILTYLANLILMAISASQALVHVVRTRRPDGMVLVAGCVFALPVAAHDFAFEANWLPYDDFFWLAFAGPVLMYCTFYILAGDHARSRQDLARLNATLAGEVAEREAALRESFQRLAELERAQAVQAERSRILRDMHDGVGAHLSSALRQLQSPRSQPVDIGLVVQTLRDSLDQLKLSVDALTLQPGDVVGLLASLRFRIAPRLKAAGLDLIWNVQDLPRWPHGQPPALRQLQYILFEGLSNVLQHSGATRLTLSARSRPGEIEVSLSDNGEGWDGEGEGSGLQTMRARAKVIGAHLSLLGVPGHGTELRIILPLRQDDQLDLSSAA
;
A
#
# COMPACT_ATOMS: atom_id res chain seq x y z
N VAL A 1 18.99 -36.24 70.07
CA VAL A 1 18.40 -35.79 71.35
C VAL A 1 18.32 -34.30 71.26
N ILE A 2 17.13 -33.75 70.90
CA ILE A 2 16.86 -32.33 70.95
C ILE A 2 16.57 -32.02 72.41
N THR A 3 17.55 -31.49 73.12
CA THR A 3 17.35 -30.93 74.46
C THR A 3 16.50 -29.64 74.28
N PHE A 4 15.21 -29.75 74.58
CA PHE A 4 14.33 -28.61 74.76
C PHE A 4 14.82 -27.87 76.02
N VAL A 5 15.60 -26.79 75.79
CA VAL A 5 15.98 -25.90 76.91
C VAL A 5 14.74 -25.05 77.20
N TRP A 6 14.00 -25.30 78.23
CA TRP A 6 12.94 -24.43 78.72
C TRP A 6 13.56 -23.06 79.02
N PRO A 7 13.01 -22.02 78.46
CA PRO A 7 13.53 -20.67 78.70
C PRO A 7 13.41 -20.34 80.16
N SER A 8 14.44 -19.74 80.71
CA SER A 8 14.41 -19.24 82.10
C SER A 8 13.27 -18.17 82.16
N GLY A 9 12.59 -18.06 83.30
CA GLY A 9 11.46 -17.11 83.45
C GLY A 9 11.79 -15.72 83.02
N TRP A 10 13.04 -15.26 83.15
CA TRP A 10 13.50 -13.96 82.66
C TRP A 10 13.50 -13.85 81.11
N GLN A 11 13.73 -14.90 80.41
CA GLN A 11 13.68 -14.88 78.91
C GLN A 11 12.25 -14.73 78.41
N ILE A 12 11.30 -15.33 79.09
CA ILE A 12 9.89 -15.21 78.76
C ILE A 12 9.43 -13.77 79.02
N ILE A 13 9.72 -13.20 80.19
CA ILE A 13 9.39 -11.83 80.58
C ILE A 13 9.98 -10.81 79.54
N LEU A 14 11.25 -10.99 79.14
CA LEU A 14 11.92 -10.13 78.18
C LEU A 14 11.24 -10.24 76.80
N THR A 15 10.79 -11.44 76.41
CA THR A 15 10.07 -11.64 75.14
C THR A 15 8.73 -10.92 75.10
N TYR A 16 7.94 -11.02 76.17
CA TYR A 16 6.67 -10.30 76.29
C TYR A 16 6.87 -8.79 76.32
N LEU A 17 7.88 -8.29 77.04
CA LEU A 17 8.22 -6.87 77.04
C LEU A 17 8.62 -6.35 75.67
N ALA A 18 9.45 -7.12 74.96
CA ALA A 18 9.84 -6.78 73.56
C ALA A 18 8.63 -6.73 72.63
N ASN A 19 7.71 -7.69 72.73
CA ASN A 19 6.47 -7.71 71.94
C ASN A 19 5.57 -6.54 72.28
N LEU A 20 5.45 -6.16 73.55
CA LEU A 20 4.65 -4.98 73.97
C LEU A 20 5.20 -3.67 73.39
N ILE A 21 6.54 -3.50 73.44
CA ILE A 21 7.21 -2.33 72.85
C ILE A 21 7.01 -2.31 71.34
N LEU A 22 7.19 -3.45 70.64
CA LEU A 22 7.00 -3.54 69.17
C LEU A 22 5.54 -3.18 68.78
N MET A 23 4.59 -3.65 69.58
CA MET A 23 3.16 -3.37 69.40
C MET A 23 2.81 -1.88 69.59
N ALA A 24 3.42 -1.25 70.62
CA ALA A 24 3.26 0.20 70.85
C ALA A 24 3.87 1.04 69.73
N ILE A 25 5.04 0.62 69.17
CA ILE A 25 5.65 1.27 68.01
C ILE A 25 4.75 1.13 66.78
N SER A 26 4.23 -0.07 66.52
CA SER A 26 3.31 -0.30 65.40
C SER A 26 2.02 0.49 65.50
N ALA A 27 1.44 0.57 66.69
CA ALA A 27 0.25 1.40 66.93
C ALA A 27 0.52 2.87 66.72
N SER A 28 1.66 3.42 67.16
CA SER A 28 2.04 4.81 66.94
C SER A 28 2.28 5.10 65.47
N GLN A 29 2.91 4.20 64.70
CA GLN A 29 3.07 4.35 63.28
C GLN A 29 1.75 4.30 62.51
N ALA A 30 0.84 3.40 62.89
CA ALA A 30 -0.51 3.32 62.33
C ALA A 30 -1.29 4.65 62.59
N LEU A 31 -1.21 5.20 63.81
CA LEU A 31 -1.85 6.45 64.16
C LEU A 31 -1.29 7.61 63.31
N VAL A 32 0.03 7.74 63.19
CA VAL A 32 0.67 8.76 62.36
C VAL A 32 0.25 8.62 60.91
N HIS A 33 0.18 7.38 60.37
CA HIS A 33 -0.28 7.10 59.02
C HIS A 33 -1.73 7.59 58.80
N VAL A 34 -2.65 7.29 59.71
CA VAL A 34 -4.06 7.74 59.66
C VAL A 34 -4.18 9.24 59.69
N VAL A 35 -3.46 9.89 60.58
CA VAL A 35 -3.48 11.36 60.69
C VAL A 35 -2.97 12.02 59.41
N ARG A 36 -1.90 11.46 58.80
CA ARG A 36 -1.33 11.97 57.55
C ARG A 36 -2.20 11.71 56.31
N THR A 37 -2.75 10.52 56.20
CA THR A 37 -3.48 10.10 54.98
C THR A 37 -4.97 10.42 55.05
N ARG A 38 -5.52 10.70 56.25
CA ARG A 38 -6.95 10.89 56.53
C ARG A 38 -7.84 9.77 55.96
N ARG A 39 -7.31 8.57 55.81
CA ARG A 39 -8.06 7.43 55.26
C ARG A 39 -8.82 6.72 56.39
N PRO A 40 -10.13 6.47 56.18
CA PRO A 40 -10.94 5.80 57.21
C PRO A 40 -10.50 4.36 57.48
N ASP A 41 -9.89 3.69 56.50
CA ASP A 41 -9.41 2.33 56.65
C ASP A 41 -8.29 2.18 57.69
N GLY A 42 -7.46 3.19 57.82
CA GLY A 42 -6.41 3.22 58.82
C GLY A 42 -6.97 3.27 60.25
N MET A 43 -8.22 3.78 60.43
CA MET A 43 -8.88 3.79 61.75
C MET A 43 -9.15 2.36 62.23
N VAL A 44 -9.43 1.42 61.34
CA VAL A 44 -9.64 0.00 61.67
C VAL A 44 -8.34 -0.61 62.23
N LEU A 45 -7.21 -0.25 61.65
CA LEU A 45 -5.90 -0.72 62.16
C LEU A 45 -5.60 -0.09 63.53
N VAL A 46 -5.83 1.20 63.68
CA VAL A 46 -5.66 1.88 64.99
C VAL A 46 -6.58 1.27 66.04
N ALA A 47 -7.84 0.99 65.72
CA ALA A 47 -8.77 0.34 66.66
C ALA A 47 -8.30 -1.07 67.05
N GLY A 48 -7.78 -1.88 66.07
CA GLY A 48 -7.19 -3.18 66.34
C GLY A 48 -5.98 -3.08 67.27
N CYS A 49 -5.08 -2.14 67.04
CA CYS A 49 -3.94 -1.88 67.90
C CYS A 49 -4.31 -1.41 69.32
N VAL A 50 -5.30 -0.49 69.40
CA VAL A 50 -5.82 -0.02 70.71
C VAL A 50 -6.46 -1.15 71.50
N PHE A 51 -7.12 -2.09 70.83
CA PHE A 51 -7.66 -3.29 71.46
C PHE A 51 -6.55 -4.26 71.90
N ALA A 52 -5.54 -4.45 71.09
CA ALA A 52 -4.48 -5.45 71.36
C ALA A 52 -3.48 -5.02 72.43
N LEU A 53 -3.23 -3.72 72.67
CA LEU A 53 -2.31 -3.20 73.68
C LEU A 53 -2.68 -3.58 75.11
N PRO A 54 -3.94 -3.37 75.58
CA PRO A 54 -4.36 -3.80 76.91
C PRO A 54 -4.29 -5.30 77.08
N VAL A 55 -4.60 -6.08 76.04
CA VAL A 55 -4.50 -7.54 76.06
C VAL A 55 -3.04 -7.99 76.26
N ALA A 56 -2.10 -7.40 75.49
CA ALA A 56 -0.68 -7.69 75.67
C ALA A 56 -0.13 -7.24 77.02
N ALA A 57 -0.61 -6.11 77.58
CA ALA A 57 -0.23 -5.66 78.91
C ALA A 57 -0.75 -6.59 80.02
N HIS A 58 -1.99 -7.10 79.85
CA HIS A 58 -2.56 -8.11 80.75
C HIS A 58 -1.69 -9.41 80.78
N ASP A 59 -1.36 -9.94 79.61
CA ASP A 59 -0.58 -11.18 79.50
C ASP A 59 0.85 -10.97 80.03
N PHE A 60 1.41 -9.78 79.85
CA PHE A 60 2.70 -9.44 80.48
C PHE A 60 2.57 -9.42 82.04
N ALA A 61 1.51 -8.81 82.56
CA ALA A 61 1.27 -8.78 84.02
C ALA A 61 1.00 -10.17 84.58
N PHE A 62 0.31 -11.04 83.85
CA PHE A 62 0.07 -12.43 84.22
C PHE A 62 1.38 -13.19 84.27
N GLU A 63 2.26 -13.13 83.28
CA GLU A 63 3.59 -13.83 83.24
C GLU A 63 4.52 -13.25 84.28
N ALA A 64 4.43 -11.98 84.65
CA ALA A 64 5.19 -11.36 85.76
C ALA A 64 4.68 -11.72 87.12
N ASN A 65 3.69 -12.59 87.29
CA ASN A 65 3.04 -13.00 88.49
C ASN A 65 2.37 -11.83 89.28
N TRP A 66 1.90 -10.80 88.56
CA TRP A 66 1.19 -9.73 89.20
C TRP A 66 -0.32 -9.99 89.31
N LEU A 67 -0.80 -11.00 88.52
CA LEU A 67 -2.18 -11.43 88.49
C LEU A 67 -2.34 -12.82 89.10
N PRO A 68 -3.58 -13.24 89.54
CA PRO A 68 -3.86 -14.53 90.11
C PRO A 68 -3.62 -15.69 89.12
N TYR A 69 -3.24 -16.90 89.65
CA TYR A 69 -2.97 -18.07 88.81
C TYR A 69 -4.18 -18.72 88.13
N ASP A 70 -5.36 -18.33 88.44
CA ASP A 70 -6.62 -18.78 87.88
C ASP A 70 -7.03 -18.00 86.62
N ASP A 71 -6.23 -16.99 86.22
CA ASP A 71 -6.43 -16.24 84.95
C ASP A 71 -5.75 -16.98 83.76
N PHE A 72 -6.00 -16.49 82.51
CA PHE A 72 -5.46 -17.13 81.30
C PHE A 72 -4.93 -16.08 80.32
N PHE A 73 -4.16 -16.54 79.32
CA PHE A 73 -3.58 -15.67 78.29
C PHE A 73 -4.65 -15.17 77.31
N TRP A 74 -4.77 -13.87 77.22
CA TRP A 74 -5.75 -13.19 76.39
C TRP A 74 -5.24 -12.90 74.96
N LEU A 75 -3.91 -12.96 74.73
CA LEU A 75 -3.27 -12.66 73.43
C LEU A 75 -3.76 -13.61 72.33
N ALA A 76 -4.16 -14.84 72.71
CA ALA A 76 -4.76 -15.77 71.77
C ALA A 76 -6.02 -15.22 71.05
N PHE A 77 -6.77 -14.34 71.71
CA PHE A 77 -7.96 -13.71 71.16
C PHE A 77 -7.66 -12.41 70.39
N ALA A 78 -6.54 -11.73 70.66
CA ALA A 78 -6.12 -10.53 69.97
C ALA A 78 -5.61 -10.82 68.54
N GLY A 79 -4.93 -11.97 68.35
CA GLY A 79 -4.39 -12.38 67.04
C GLY A 79 -5.42 -12.43 65.90
N PRO A 80 -6.57 -13.13 66.05
CA PRO A 80 -7.62 -13.15 65.05
C PRO A 80 -8.19 -11.79 64.73
N VAL A 81 -8.33 -10.89 65.74
CA VAL A 81 -8.84 -9.52 65.52
C VAL A 81 -7.88 -8.69 64.65
N LEU A 82 -6.59 -8.73 64.95
CA LEU A 82 -5.57 -8.03 64.14
C LEU A 82 -5.50 -8.61 62.72
N MET A 83 -5.59 -9.93 62.57
CA MET A 83 -5.63 -10.57 61.29
C MET A 83 -6.85 -10.14 60.47
N TYR A 84 -8.02 -10.06 61.10
CA TYR A 84 -9.26 -9.54 60.46
C TYR A 84 -9.09 -8.09 60.01
N CYS A 85 -8.53 -7.22 60.87
CA CYS A 85 -8.28 -5.82 60.54
C CYS A 85 -7.34 -5.68 59.33
N THR A 86 -6.24 -6.41 59.31
CA THR A 86 -5.29 -6.36 58.19
C THR A 86 -5.89 -6.92 56.92
N PHE A 87 -6.65 -8.02 56.99
CA PHE A 87 -7.36 -8.57 55.81
C PHE A 87 -8.40 -7.58 55.25
N TYR A 88 -9.17 -6.92 56.12
CA TYR A 88 -10.16 -5.92 55.71
C TYR A 88 -9.52 -4.76 54.95
N ILE A 89 -8.40 -4.22 55.46
CA ILE A 89 -7.66 -3.13 54.80
C ILE A 89 -7.12 -3.59 53.48
N LEU A 90 -6.47 -4.77 53.42
CA LEU A 90 -5.90 -5.30 52.19
C LEU A 90 -6.97 -5.57 51.12
N ALA A 91 -8.13 -6.12 51.54
CA ALA A 91 -9.25 -6.38 50.66
C ALA A 91 -9.83 -5.07 50.08
N GLY A 92 -9.92 -4.04 50.94
CA GLY A 92 -10.37 -2.71 50.54
C GLY A 92 -9.43 -2.03 49.53
N ASP A 93 -8.13 -2.09 49.76
CA ASP A 93 -7.14 -1.50 48.86
C ASP A 93 -7.09 -2.28 47.51
N HIS A 94 -7.21 -3.61 47.58
CA HIS A 94 -7.26 -4.43 46.37
C HIS A 94 -8.51 -4.16 45.52
N ALA A 95 -9.66 -4.00 46.17
CA ALA A 95 -10.90 -3.64 45.47
C ALA A 95 -10.81 -2.27 44.78
N ARG A 96 -10.24 -1.25 45.47
CA ARG A 96 -10.02 0.08 44.89
C ARG A 96 -9.04 0.05 43.72
N SER A 97 -7.90 -0.61 43.91
CA SER A 97 -6.90 -0.75 42.84
C SER A 97 -7.48 -1.41 41.58
N ARG A 98 -8.34 -2.42 41.74
CA ARG A 98 -9.07 -3.01 40.61
C ARG A 98 -10.02 -2.03 39.93
N GLN A 99 -10.75 -1.22 40.71
CA GLN A 99 -11.65 -0.21 40.14
C GLN A 99 -10.88 0.87 39.40
N ASP A 100 -9.77 1.34 39.94
CA ASP A 100 -8.93 2.36 39.28
C ASP A 100 -8.30 1.82 37.99
N LEU A 101 -7.82 0.59 38.00
CA LEU A 101 -7.34 -0.11 36.81
C LEU A 101 -8.45 -0.27 35.74
N ALA A 102 -9.64 -0.66 36.17
CA ALA A 102 -10.78 -0.78 35.24
C ALA A 102 -11.17 0.56 34.61
N ARG A 103 -11.18 1.64 35.42
CA ARG A 103 -11.43 3.01 34.93
C ARG A 103 -10.35 3.45 33.94
N LEU A 104 -9.08 3.26 34.27
CA LEU A 104 -7.97 3.63 33.42
C LEU A 104 -8.02 2.86 32.08
N ASN A 105 -8.26 1.55 32.16
CA ASN A 105 -8.41 0.72 30.95
C ASN A 105 -9.58 1.17 30.06
N ALA A 106 -10.72 1.53 30.66
CA ALA A 106 -11.86 2.06 29.91
C ALA A 106 -11.53 3.39 29.22
N THR A 107 -10.83 4.30 29.92
CA THR A 107 -10.40 5.58 29.35
C THR A 107 -9.41 5.37 28.20
N LEU A 108 -8.39 4.52 28.41
CA LEU A 108 -7.40 4.19 27.37
C LEU A 108 -8.04 3.51 26.15
N ALA A 109 -8.99 2.59 26.38
CA ALA A 109 -9.71 1.94 25.28
C ALA A 109 -10.51 2.97 24.46
N GLY A 110 -11.15 3.96 25.12
CA GLY A 110 -11.83 5.06 24.43
C GLY A 110 -10.87 5.93 23.61
N GLU A 111 -9.73 6.31 24.19
CA GLU A 111 -8.73 7.14 23.49
C GLU A 111 -8.10 6.39 22.29
N VAL A 112 -7.82 5.10 22.44
CA VAL A 112 -7.32 4.26 21.34
C VAL A 112 -8.35 4.18 20.22
N ALA A 113 -9.62 3.92 20.54
CA ALA A 113 -10.69 3.84 19.53
C ALA A 113 -10.87 5.17 18.78
N GLU A 114 -10.79 6.31 19.47
CA GLU A 114 -10.85 7.64 18.85
C GLU A 114 -9.66 7.89 17.90
N ARG A 115 -8.45 7.56 18.35
CA ARG A 115 -7.23 7.68 17.51
C ARG A 115 -7.26 6.77 16.30
N GLU A 116 -7.75 5.53 16.45
CA GLU A 116 -7.92 4.61 15.33
C GLU A 116 -8.94 5.13 14.32
N ALA A 117 -10.06 5.71 14.77
CA ALA A 117 -11.06 6.29 13.89
C ALA A 117 -10.49 7.48 13.10
N ALA A 118 -9.80 8.40 13.77
CA ALA A 118 -9.14 9.53 13.13
C ALA A 118 -8.05 9.11 12.14
N LEU A 119 -7.29 8.07 12.47
CA LEU A 119 -6.27 7.51 11.59
C LEU A 119 -6.88 6.88 10.33
N ARG A 120 -7.97 6.10 10.47
CA ARG A 120 -8.71 5.53 9.33
C ARG A 120 -9.24 6.61 8.39
N GLU A 121 -9.82 7.66 8.94
CA GLU A 121 -10.29 8.80 8.16
C GLU A 121 -9.15 9.50 7.40
N SER A 122 -8.01 9.69 8.05
CA SER A 122 -6.81 10.27 7.42
C SER A 122 -6.30 9.41 6.27
N PHE A 123 -6.23 8.08 6.45
CA PHE A 123 -5.85 7.16 5.38
C PHE A 123 -6.81 7.18 4.19
N GLN A 124 -8.13 7.25 4.45
CA GLN A 124 -9.12 7.35 3.37
C GLN A 124 -8.93 8.63 2.57
N ARG A 125 -8.73 9.78 3.24
CA ARG A 125 -8.46 11.05 2.57
C ARG A 125 -7.18 11.04 1.75
N LEU A 126 -6.11 10.45 2.27
CA LEU A 126 -4.84 10.29 1.53
C LEU A 126 -5.04 9.44 0.27
N ALA A 127 -5.74 8.30 0.39
CA ALA A 127 -6.02 7.43 -0.76
C ALA A 127 -6.87 8.12 -1.85
N GLU A 128 -7.83 8.96 -1.44
CA GLU A 128 -8.61 9.78 -2.39
C GLU A 128 -7.75 10.83 -3.09
N LEU A 129 -6.89 11.52 -2.34
CA LEU A 129 -5.96 12.50 -2.91
C LEU A 129 -4.97 11.87 -3.88
N GLU A 130 -4.40 10.73 -3.52
CA GLU A 130 -3.48 9.98 -4.40
C GLU A 130 -4.17 9.56 -5.70
N ARG A 131 -5.41 9.07 -5.61
CA ARG A 131 -6.20 8.72 -6.81
C ARG A 131 -6.47 9.95 -7.68
N ALA A 132 -6.86 11.08 -7.08
CA ALA A 132 -7.10 12.31 -7.80
C ALA A 132 -5.82 12.84 -8.48
N GLN A 133 -4.68 12.78 -7.78
CA GLN A 133 -3.37 13.15 -8.33
C GLN A 133 -2.95 12.24 -9.49
N ALA A 134 -3.15 10.91 -9.35
CA ALA A 134 -2.84 9.95 -10.41
C ALA A 134 -3.68 10.23 -11.68
N VAL A 135 -4.98 10.51 -11.52
CA VAL A 135 -5.86 10.88 -12.63
C VAL A 135 -5.41 12.19 -13.29
N GLN A 136 -5.05 13.19 -12.49
CA GLN A 136 -4.58 14.48 -13.02
C GLN A 136 -3.22 14.36 -13.72
N ALA A 137 -2.29 13.58 -13.17
CA ALA A 137 -1.00 13.31 -13.80
C ALA A 137 -1.18 12.58 -15.14
N GLU A 138 -2.06 11.60 -15.19
CA GLU A 138 -2.40 10.87 -16.41
C GLU A 138 -3.02 11.81 -17.46
N ARG A 139 -3.99 12.63 -17.07
CA ARG A 139 -4.59 13.64 -17.97
C ARG A 139 -3.55 14.60 -18.53
N SER A 140 -2.63 15.09 -17.70
CA SER A 140 -1.56 15.99 -18.12
C SER A 140 -0.56 15.31 -19.06
N ARG A 141 -0.29 14.00 -18.85
CA ARG A 141 0.55 13.20 -19.73
C ARG A 141 -0.13 13.02 -21.10
N ILE A 142 -1.41 12.67 -21.11
CA ILE A 142 -2.19 12.51 -22.34
C ILE A 142 -2.19 13.81 -23.16
N LEU A 143 -2.43 14.96 -22.52
CA LEU A 143 -2.42 16.26 -23.20
C LEU A 143 -1.05 16.58 -23.81
N ARG A 144 0.05 16.25 -23.14
CA ARG A 144 1.40 16.42 -23.70
C ARG A 144 1.64 15.51 -24.89
N ASP A 145 1.33 14.21 -24.76
CA ASP A 145 1.49 13.25 -25.87
C ASP A 145 0.66 13.66 -27.09
N MET A 146 -0.54 14.20 -26.87
CA MET A 146 -1.39 14.76 -27.95
C MET A 146 -0.78 16.03 -28.56
N HIS A 147 -0.26 16.93 -27.71
CA HIS A 147 0.36 18.16 -28.19
C HIS A 147 1.59 17.88 -29.05
N ASP A 148 2.44 16.96 -28.61
CA ASP A 148 3.68 16.59 -29.32
C ASP A 148 3.39 15.89 -30.65
N GLY A 149 2.42 14.97 -30.66
CA GLY A 149 2.00 14.29 -31.88
C GLY A 149 1.34 15.22 -32.91
N VAL A 150 0.29 15.93 -32.48
CA VAL A 150 -0.46 16.85 -33.38
C VAL A 150 0.38 18.05 -33.71
N GLY A 151 1.16 18.60 -32.77
CA GLY A 151 2.03 19.75 -33.00
C GLY A 151 3.11 19.47 -34.06
N ALA A 152 3.67 18.28 -34.09
CA ALA A 152 4.65 17.88 -35.11
C ALA A 152 4.02 17.82 -36.52
N HIS A 153 2.82 17.24 -36.65
CA HIS A 153 2.13 17.17 -37.95
C HIS A 153 1.62 18.53 -38.45
N LEU A 154 1.03 19.35 -37.56
CA LEU A 154 0.62 20.70 -37.90
C LEU A 154 1.82 21.55 -38.31
N SER A 155 2.95 21.45 -37.61
CA SER A 155 4.20 22.14 -37.96
C SER A 155 4.73 21.68 -39.31
N SER A 156 4.60 20.39 -39.64
CA SER A 156 4.96 19.85 -40.94
C SER A 156 4.07 20.41 -42.06
N ALA A 157 2.76 20.40 -41.84
CA ALA A 157 1.79 21.00 -42.80
C ALA A 157 2.03 22.49 -43.03
N LEU A 158 2.32 23.24 -41.94
CA LEU A 158 2.66 24.66 -42.02
C LEU A 158 3.96 24.90 -42.80
N ARG A 159 5.00 24.10 -42.58
CA ARG A 159 6.24 24.19 -43.36
C ARG A 159 6.04 23.94 -44.85
N GLN A 160 5.19 22.95 -45.18
CA GLN A 160 4.85 22.67 -46.58
C GLN A 160 4.14 23.86 -47.25
N LEU A 161 3.25 24.56 -46.53
CA LEU A 161 2.56 25.76 -47.02
C LEU A 161 3.47 26.99 -47.11
N GLN A 162 4.51 27.07 -46.28
CA GLN A 162 5.44 28.18 -46.17
C GLN A 162 6.72 28.01 -47.02
N SER A 163 6.89 26.86 -47.68
CA SER A 163 8.06 26.64 -48.57
C SER A 163 8.16 27.72 -49.63
N PRO A 164 9.40 28.21 -49.97
CA PRO A 164 9.59 29.27 -50.93
C PRO A 164 9.00 28.88 -52.29
N ARG A 165 8.39 29.83 -52.97
CA ARG A 165 7.53 29.77 -54.16
C ARG A 165 8.10 29.12 -55.43
N SER A 166 9.09 28.29 -55.38
CA SER A 166 9.71 27.62 -56.53
C SER A 166 9.03 26.29 -56.94
N GLN A 167 8.12 25.76 -56.14
CA GLN A 167 7.28 24.60 -56.49
C GLN A 167 5.84 24.87 -56.08
N PRO A 168 4.83 24.47 -56.90
CA PRO A 168 3.42 24.57 -56.54
C PRO A 168 3.18 23.78 -55.26
N VAL A 169 2.56 24.42 -54.23
CA VAL A 169 2.16 23.75 -52.99
C VAL A 169 1.17 22.65 -53.35
N ASP A 170 1.55 21.41 -53.06
CA ASP A 170 0.61 20.31 -53.22
C ASP A 170 -0.42 20.34 -52.07
N ILE A 171 -1.57 21.00 -52.37
CA ILE A 171 -2.68 21.09 -51.45
C ILE A 171 -3.18 19.70 -51.01
N GLY A 172 -3.05 18.69 -51.90
CA GLY A 172 -3.41 17.30 -51.59
C GLY A 172 -2.58 16.73 -50.45
N LEU A 173 -1.28 16.95 -50.47
CA LEU A 173 -0.36 16.53 -49.42
C LEU A 173 -0.64 17.22 -48.09
N VAL A 174 -0.93 18.51 -48.11
CA VAL A 174 -1.27 19.27 -46.87
C VAL A 174 -2.60 18.78 -46.28
N VAL A 175 -3.62 18.57 -47.11
CA VAL A 175 -4.91 18.01 -46.66
C VAL A 175 -4.73 16.62 -46.08
N GLN A 176 -3.87 15.79 -46.69
CA GLN A 176 -3.55 14.45 -46.19
C GLN A 176 -2.87 14.51 -44.80
N THR A 177 -1.87 15.36 -44.64
CA THR A 177 -1.17 15.54 -43.34
C THR A 177 -2.12 16.01 -42.23
N LEU A 178 -3.05 16.89 -42.54
CA LEU A 178 -4.07 17.34 -41.58
C LEU A 178 -5.08 16.23 -41.24
N ARG A 179 -5.49 15.40 -42.20
CA ARG A 179 -6.35 14.23 -41.95
C ARG A 179 -5.65 13.20 -41.08
N ASP A 180 -4.38 12.91 -41.35
CA ASP A 180 -3.58 12.00 -40.54
C ASP A 180 -3.45 12.49 -39.09
N SER A 181 -3.27 13.79 -38.90
CA SER A 181 -3.27 14.42 -37.57
C SER A 181 -4.59 14.27 -36.83
N LEU A 182 -5.72 14.46 -37.51
CA LEU A 182 -7.06 14.30 -36.95
C LEU A 182 -7.34 12.83 -36.58
N ASP A 183 -6.95 11.89 -37.46
CA ASP A 183 -7.14 10.46 -37.16
C ASP A 183 -6.27 10.02 -36.00
N GLN A 184 -5.04 10.50 -35.90
CA GLN A 184 -4.15 10.24 -34.77
C GLN A 184 -4.71 10.79 -33.46
N LEU A 185 -5.30 11.97 -33.47
CA LEU A 185 -6.00 12.56 -32.31
C LEU A 185 -7.17 11.68 -31.86
N LYS A 186 -8.02 11.27 -32.77
CA LYS A 186 -9.17 10.40 -32.50
C LYS A 186 -8.73 9.04 -31.95
N LEU A 187 -7.70 8.46 -32.54
CA LEU A 187 -7.13 7.19 -32.10
C LEU A 187 -6.57 7.31 -30.68
N SER A 188 -5.91 8.43 -30.34
CA SER A 188 -5.41 8.68 -28.99
C SER A 188 -6.53 8.75 -27.94
N VAL A 189 -7.68 9.33 -28.30
CA VAL A 189 -8.87 9.38 -27.43
C VAL A 189 -9.47 7.97 -27.26
N ASP A 190 -9.58 7.19 -28.34
CA ASP A 190 -10.13 5.83 -28.28
C ASP A 190 -9.27 4.91 -27.41
N ALA A 191 -7.95 5.05 -27.47
CA ALA A 191 -7.03 4.26 -26.63
C ALA A 191 -7.25 4.45 -25.11
N LEU A 192 -7.90 5.55 -24.69
CA LEU A 192 -8.25 5.80 -23.30
C LEU A 192 -9.42 4.94 -22.79
N THR A 193 -10.25 4.45 -23.72
CA THR A 193 -11.43 3.63 -23.39
C THR A 193 -11.14 2.13 -23.43
N LEU A 194 -9.96 1.73 -23.95
CA LEU A 194 -9.55 0.34 -24.04
C LEU A 194 -9.22 -0.22 -22.65
N GLN A 195 -9.61 -1.47 -22.44
CA GLN A 195 -9.21 -2.20 -21.23
C GLN A 195 -7.70 -2.52 -21.29
N PRO A 196 -7.00 -2.53 -20.14
CA PRO A 196 -5.60 -2.93 -20.09
C PRO A 196 -5.38 -4.30 -20.73
N GLY A 197 -4.39 -4.39 -21.63
CA GLY A 197 -4.02 -5.62 -22.31
C GLY A 197 -4.91 -6.03 -23.50
N ASP A 198 -5.92 -5.26 -23.84
CA ASP A 198 -6.86 -5.58 -24.94
C ASP A 198 -6.27 -5.20 -26.31
N VAL A 199 -5.40 -6.05 -26.83
CA VAL A 199 -4.81 -5.88 -28.17
C VAL A 199 -5.86 -6.09 -29.26
N VAL A 200 -6.81 -7.00 -29.08
CA VAL A 200 -7.88 -7.24 -30.08
C VAL A 200 -8.78 -6.03 -30.21
N GLY A 201 -9.21 -5.43 -29.11
CA GLY A 201 -10.00 -4.19 -29.09
C GLY A 201 -9.27 -3.04 -29.76
N LEU A 202 -7.95 -2.90 -29.52
CA LEU A 202 -7.11 -1.91 -30.19
C LEU A 202 -7.08 -2.10 -31.72
N LEU A 203 -6.86 -3.33 -32.19
CA LEU A 203 -6.83 -3.64 -33.61
C LEU A 203 -8.20 -3.42 -34.27
N ALA A 204 -9.29 -3.77 -33.60
CA ALA A 204 -10.65 -3.55 -34.07
C ALA A 204 -10.98 -2.05 -34.21
N SER A 205 -10.58 -1.23 -33.22
CA SER A 205 -10.73 0.23 -33.27
C SER A 205 -9.94 0.83 -34.45
N LEU A 206 -8.70 0.36 -34.63
CA LEU A 206 -7.85 0.78 -35.74
C LEU A 206 -8.48 0.42 -37.10
N ARG A 207 -8.96 -0.82 -37.27
CA ARG A 207 -9.67 -1.27 -38.47
C ARG A 207 -10.86 -0.38 -38.78
N PHE A 208 -11.72 -0.13 -37.80
CA PHE A 208 -12.92 0.69 -37.98
C PHE A 208 -12.61 2.07 -38.55
N ARG A 209 -11.53 2.70 -38.12
CA ARG A 209 -11.12 4.03 -38.55
C ARG A 209 -10.42 4.05 -39.91
N ILE A 210 -9.61 3.04 -40.19
CA ILE A 210 -8.74 3.03 -41.38
C ILE A 210 -9.43 2.39 -42.60
N ALA A 211 -10.35 1.43 -42.37
CA ALA A 211 -11.03 0.75 -43.48
C ALA A 211 -11.63 1.65 -44.55
N PRO A 212 -12.30 2.78 -44.22
CA PRO A 212 -12.82 3.70 -45.23
C PRO A 212 -11.72 4.33 -46.10
N ARG A 213 -10.56 4.63 -45.53
CA ARG A 213 -9.40 5.22 -46.23
C ARG A 213 -8.73 4.21 -47.16
N LEU A 214 -8.53 2.98 -46.67
CA LEU A 214 -7.97 1.87 -47.44
C LEU A 214 -8.87 1.63 -48.67
N LYS A 215 -10.17 1.57 -48.47
CA LYS A 215 -11.14 1.40 -49.56
C LYS A 215 -11.10 2.55 -50.56
N ALA A 216 -11.00 3.81 -50.10
CA ALA A 216 -10.90 5.01 -50.97
C ALA A 216 -9.57 5.00 -51.75
N ALA A 217 -8.50 4.44 -51.24
CA ALA A 217 -7.21 4.25 -51.94
C ALA A 217 -7.15 3.01 -52.80
N GLY A 218 -8.22 2.22 -52.92
CA GLY A 218 -8.24 0.97 -53.69
C GLY A 218 -7.50 -0.20 -53.08
N LEU A 219 -7.19 -0.11 -51.77
CA LEU A 219 -6.53 -1.14 -51.01
C LEU A 219 -7.53 -2.11 -50.38
N ASP A 220 -7.40 -3.39 -50.67
CA ASP A 220 -8.18 -4.48 -50.07
C ASP A 220 -7.56 -4.93 -48.73
N LEU A 221 -8.33 -4.83 -47.66
CA LEU A 221 -7.88 -5.20 -46.33
C LEU A 221 -8.30 -6.62 -45.97
N ILE A 222 -7.30 -7.53 -45.88
CA ILE A 222 -7.48 -8.86 -45.34
C ILE A 222 -7.25 -8.85 -43.83
N TRP A 223 -8.29 -9.26 -43.09
CA TRP A 223 -8.28 -9.29 -41.63
C TRP A 223 -8.11 -10.70 -41.11
N ASN A 224 -6.96 -10.99 -40.50
CA ASN A 224 -6.61 -12.32 -40.01
C ASN A 224 -6.18 -12.25 -38.51
N VAL A 225 -7.11 -11.77 -37.68
CA VAL A 225 -6.89 -11.64 -36.23
C VAL A 225 -7.57 -12.77 -35.50
N GLN A 226 -6.77 -13.57 -34.78
CA GLN A 226 -7.22 -14.64 -33.92
C GLN A 226 -7.64 -14.10 -32.54
N ASP A 227 -8.22 -14.95 -31.70
CA ASP A 227 -8.42 -14.65 -30.29
C ASP A 227 -7.06 -14.61 -29.60
N LEU A 228 -6.79 -13.52 -28.86
CA LEU A 228 -5.50 -13.25 -28.24
C LEU A 228 -5.65 -13.22 -26.71
N PRO A 229 -4.66 -13.75 -25.98
CA PRO A 229 -4.60 -13.54 -24.56
C PRO A 229 -4.42 -12.04 -24.24
N ARG A 230 -4.81 -11.61 -23.05
CA ARG A 230 -4.52 -10.25 -22.60
C ARG A 230 -3.01 -10.04 -22.51
N TRP A 231 -2.53 -8.96 -23.07
CA TRP A 231 -1.12 -8.60 -22.97
C TRP A 231 -0.82 -8.02 -21.57
N PRO A 232 -0.04 -8.70 -20.70
CA PRO A 232 0.16 -8.29 -19.31
C PRO A 232 0.79 -6.90 -19.18
N HIS A 233 1.67 -6.52 -20.11
CA HIS A 233 2.34 -5.22 -20.14
C HIS A 233 1.54 -4.15 -20.89
N GLY A 234 0.36 -4.50 -21.41
CA GLY A 234 -0.52 -3.66 -22.20
C GLY A 234 -1.30 -2.64 -21.37
N GLN A 235 -0.65 -1.92 -20.46
CA GLN A 235 -1.26 -0.76 -19.80
C GLN A 235 -1.64 0.31 -20.85
N PRO A 236 -2.60 1.20 -20.59
CA PRO A 236 -3.05 2.20 -21.59
C PRO A 236 -1.93 2.97 -22.29
N PRO A 237 -0.79 3.32 -21.62
CA PRO A 237 0.35 3.92 -22.33
C PRO A 237 0.99 3.01 -23.35
N ALA A 238 1.14 1.73 -23.03
CA ALA A 238 1.76 0.77 -23.91
C ALA A 238 0.88 0.46 -25.13
N LEU A 239 -0.42 0.30 -24.92
CA LEU A 239 -1.40 0.16 -26.00
C LEU A 239 -1.37 1.35 -26.95
N ARG A 240 -1.22 2.58 -26.45
CA ARG A 240 -1.05 3.77 -27.30
C ARG A 240 0.23 3.71 -28.13
N GLN A 241 1.37 3.31 -27.56
CA GLN A 241 2.60 3.17 -28.34
C GLN A 241 2.43 2.14 -29.46
N LEU A 242 1.82 0.99 -29.16
CA LEU A 242 1.49 -0.02 -30.15
C LEU A 242 0.59 0.54 -31.25
N GLN A 243 -0.43 1.30 -30.88
CA GLN A 243 -1.34 1.96 -31.82
C GLN A 243 -0.61 2.94 -32.76
N TYR A 244 0.32 3.75 -32.24
CA TYR A 244 1.14 4.64 -33.05
C TYR A 244 2.03 3.88 -34.05
N ILE A 245 2.64 2.77 -33.62
CA ILE A 245 3.46 1.93 -34.52
C ILE A 245 2.62 1.38 -35.66
N LEU A 246 1.45 0.84 -35.36
CA LEU A 246 0.53 0.28 -36.36
C LEU A 246 -0.01 1.35 -37.30
N PHE A 247 -0.36 2.53 -36.76
CA PHE A 247 -0.85 3.65 -37.57
C PHE A 247 0.22 4.15 -38.53
N GLU A 248 1.46 4.30 -38.09
CA GLU A 248 2.59 4.69 -38.94
C GLU A 248 2.85 3.65 -40.02
N GLY A 249 2.82 2.35 -39.68
CA GLY A 249 2.93 1.28 -40.68
C GLY A 249 1.84 1.34 -41.72
N LEU A 250 0.60 1.56 -41.33
CA LEU A 250 -0.54 1.73 -42.24
C LEU A 250 -0.44 2.99 -43.13
N SER A 251 0.06 4.09 -42.54
CA SER A 251 0.32 5.31 -43.30
C SER A 251 1.39 5.13 -44.35
N ASN A 252 2.48 4.38 -44.03
CA ASN A 252 3.52 4.06 -44.97
C ASN A 252 3.02 3.21 -46.15
N VAL A 253 2.15 2.24 -45.86
CA VAL A 253 1.52 1.42 -46.95
C VAL A 253 0.67 2.36 -47.85
N LEU A 254 -0.17 3.22 -47.28
CA LEU A 254 -1.03 4.11 -48.04
C LEU A 254 -0.26 5.13 -48.91
N GLN A 255 0.91 5.59 -48.42
CA GLN A 255 1.65 6.67 -49.09
C GLN A 255 2.74 6.19 -50.01
N HIS A 256 3.32 5.01 -49.76
CA HIS A 256 4.60 4.61 -50.36
C HIS A 256 4.59 3.24 -51.03
N SER A 257 3.60 2.36 -50.72
CA SER A 257 3.73 0.99 -51.20
C SER A 257 3.24 0.71 -52.61
N GLY A 258 2.31 1.52 -53.13
CA GLY A 258 1.61 1.20 -54.38
C GLY A 258 0.82 -0.12 -54.31
N ALA A 259 0.59 -0.67 -53.15
CA ALA A 259 -0.07 -1.95 -52.94
C ALA A 259 -1.57 -1.90 -53.29
N THR A 260 -2.09 -3.05 -53.68
CA THR A 260 -3.52 -3.30 -53.88
C THR A 260 -4.15 -4.13 -52.78
N ARG A 261 -3.30 -4.76 -51.93
CA ARG A 261 -3.73 -5.63 -50.84
C ARG A 261 -2.89 -5.40 -49.59
N LEU A 262 -3.55 -5.32 -48.44
CA LEU A 262 -2.93 -5.24 -47.15
C LEU A 262 -3.50 -6.35 -46.28
N THR A 263 -2.64 -7.14 -45.63
CA THR A 263 -3.03 -8.14 -44.66
C THR A 263 -2.61 -7.72 -43.27
N LEU A 264 -3.58 -7.59 -42.35
CA LEU A 264 -3.33 -7.45 -40.94
C LEU A 264 -3.57 -8.78 -40.24
N SER A 265 -2.52 -9.32 -39.63
CA SER A 265 -2.58 -10.58 -38.91
C SER A 265 -2.19 -10.37 -37.44
N ALA A 266 -2.88 -11.09 -36.56
CA ALA A 266 -2.49 -11.13 -35.14
C ALA A 266 -2.74 -12.55 -34.63
N ARG A 267 -1.74 -13.14 -33.99
CA ARG A 267 -1.79 -14.51 -33.47
C ARG A 267 -1.02 -14.66 -32.16
N SER A 268 -1.50 -15.58 -31.34
CA SER A 268 -0.79 -15.98 -30.13
C SER A 268 0.24 -17.06 -30.45
N ARG A 269 1.47 -16.88 -29.93
CA ARG A 269 2.53 -17.90 -29.95
C ARG A 269 2.93 -18.23 -28.50
N PRO A 270 3.64 -19.34 -28.25
CA PRO A 270 4.12 -19.63 -26.89
C PRO A 270 4.99 -18.50 -26.34
N GLY A 271 4.46 -17.79 -25.31
CA GLY A 271 5.16 -16.69 -24.64
C GLY A 271 5.07 -15.32 -25.30
N GLU A 272 4.37 -15.16 -26.43
CA GLU A 272 4.32 -13.89 -27.16
C GLU A 272 3.02 -13.72 -27.97
N ILE A 273 2.69 -12.45 -28.29
CA ILE A 273 1.69 -12.11 -29.30
C ILE A 273 2.42 -11.53 -30.49
N GLU A 274 2.18 -12.07 -31.65
CA GLU A 274 2.70 -11.56 -32.92
C GLU A 274 1.61 -10.78 -33.66
N VAL A 275 1.90 -9.50 -34.00
CA VAL A 275 1.06 -8.67 -34.85
C VAL A 275 1.85 -8.32 -36.09
N SER A 276 1.28 -8.51 -37.29
CA SER A 276 1.94 -8.16 -38.53
C SER A 276 1.04 -7.41 -39.51
N LEU A 277 1.65 -6.51 -40.25
CA LEU A 277 1.09 -5.80 -41.40
C LEU A 277 1.93 -6.20 -42.63
N SER A 278 1.29 -6.77 -43.63
CA SER A 278 1.96 -7.19 -44.87
C SER A 278 1.23 -6.66 -46.07
N ASP A 279 1.91 -5.96 -46.96
CA ASP A 279 1.39 -5.45 -48.21
C ASP A 279 2.00 -6.21 -49.40
N ASN A 280 1.38 -6.07 -50.58
CA ASN A 280 1.86 -6.63 -51.83
C ASN A 280 2.40 -5.55 -52.79
N GLY A 281 2.94 -4.48 -52.29
CA GLY A 281 3.42 -3.34 -53.07
C GLY A 281 4.85 -3.50 -53.60
N GLU A 282 5.47 -2.33 -53.85
CA GLU A 282 6.82 -2.29 -54.46
C GLU A 282 7.92 -2.84 -53.56
N GLY A 283 7.63 -3.01 -52.25
CA GLY A 283 8.60 -3.50 -51.29
C GLY A 283 9.57 -2.40 -50.83
N TRP A 284 10.50 -2.81 -49.95
CA TRP A 284 11.52 -1.94 -49.40
C TRP A 284 12.89 -2.59 -49.59
N ASP A 285 13.85 -1.82 -50.11
CA ASP A 285 15.20 -2.28 -50.46
C ASP A 285 16.20 -2.31 -49.30
N GLY A 286 15.76 -1.84 -48.13
CA GLY A 286 16.62 -1.73 -46.94
C GLY A 286 17.47 -0.46 -46.89
N GLU A 287 17.48 0.36 -47.95
CA GLU A 287 18.22 1.61 -47.98
C GLU A 287 17.35 2.77 -47.49
N GLY A 288 17.92 3.62 -46.62
CA GLY A 288 17.28 4.83 -46.10
C GLY A 288 16.27 4.59 -44.98
N GLU A 289 16.72 4.46 -43.72
CA GLU A 289 15.80 4.53 -42.59
C GLU A 289 15.20 5.93 -42.49
N GLY A 290 13.96 6.07 -42.97
CA GLY A 290 13.18 7.30 -42.76
C GLY A 290 12.88 7.54 -41.28
N SER A 291 12.59 8.80 -40.92
CA SER A 291 12.27 9.20 -39.53
C SER A 291 11.12 8.40 -38.91
N GLY A 292 10.16 7.92 -39.73
CA GLY A 292 9.03 7.08 -39.29
C GLY A 292 9.49 5.73 -38.72
N LEU A 293 10.41 5.03 -39.40
CA LEU A 293 10.91 3.74 -38.94
C LEU A 293 11.73 3.86 -37.64
N GLN A 294 12.57 4.89 -37.54
CA GLN A 294 13.30 5.19 -36.30
C GLN A 294 12.34 5.46 -35.12
N THR A 295 11.28 6.22 -35.39
CA THR A 295 10.24 6.49 -34.38
C THR A 295 9.49 5.22 -33.97
N MET A 296 9.11 4.37 -34.91
CA MET A 296 8.48 3.08 -34.64
C MET A 296 9.37 2.18 -33.77
N ARG A 297 10.67 2.08 -34.07
CA ARG A 297 11.63 1.29 -33.26
C ARG A 297 11.80 1.85 -31.85
N ALA A 298 11.91 3.20 -31.71
CA ALA A 298 11.99 3.83 -30.40
C ALA A 298 10.75 3.54 -29.55
N ARG A 299 9.56 3.63 -30.16
CA ARG A 299 8.28 3.32 -29.48
C ARG A 299 8.16 1.84 -29.10
N ALA A 300 8.58 0.91 -30.00
CA ALA A 300 8.61 -0.52 -29.72
C ALA A 300 9.51 -0.83 -28.49
N LYS A 301 10.68 -0.22 -28.44
CA LYS A 301 11.61 -0.37 -27.31
C LYS A 301 10.99 0.11 -25.98
N VAL A 302 10.25 1.21 -25.97
CA VAL A 302 9.57 1.72 -24.78
C VAL A 302 8.58 0.73 -24.17
N ILE A 303 7.92 -0.07 -25.02
CA ILE A 303 6.92 -1.07 -24.59
C ILE A 303 7.49 -2.49 -24.48
N GLY A 304 8.80 -2.66 -24.62
CA GLY A 304 9.45 -3.99 -24.58
C GLY A 304 9.08 -4.88 -25.77
N ALA A 305 8.60 -4.31 -26.87
CA ALA A 305 8.24 -5.04 -28.08
C ALA A 305 9.43 -5.14 -29.05
N HIS A 306 9.52 -6.25 -29.77
CA HIS A 306 10.46 -6.38 -30.88
C HIS A 306 9.78 -6.01 -32.18
N LEU A 307 10.40 -5.10 -32.93
CA LEU A 307 9.93 -4.65 -34.24
C LEU A 307 10.90 -5.06 -35.31
N SER A 308 10.41 -5.73 -36.34
CA SER A 308 11.16 -6.07 -37.57
C SER A 308 10.40 -5.61 -38.81
N LEU A 309 11.13 -5.09 -39.77
CA LEU A 309 10.62 -4.72 -41.09
C LEU A 309 11.39 -5.57 -42.11
N LEU A 310 10.64 -6.33 -42.92
CA LEU A 310 11.13 -7.19 -43.96
C LEU A 310 10.52 -6.72 -45.27
N GLY A 311 11.32 -6.31 -46.23
CA GLY A 311 10.89 -5.92 -47.58
C GLY A 311 11.65 -6.69 -48.62
N VAL A 312 10.96 -7.03 -49.71
CA VAL A 312 11.58 -7.59 -50.90
C VAL A 312 11.13 -6.76 -52.09
N PRO A 313 12.05 -6.12 -52.82
CA PRO A 313 11.66 -5.30 -53.97
C PRO A 313 10.74 -6.07 -54.93
N GLY A 314 9.62 -5.47 -55.24
CA GLY A 314 8.57 -6.07 -56.12
C GLY A 314 7.68 -7.13 -55.45
N HIS A 315 7.85 -7.43 -54.19
CA HIS A 315 7.07 -8.45 -53.46
C HIS A 315 6.38 -7.93 -52.18
N GLY A 316 6.49 -6.63 -51.94
CA GLY A 316 5.84 -5.96 -50.80
C GLY A 316 6.71 -5.90 -49.52
N THR A 317 6.11 -5.43 -48.46
CA THR A 317 6.74 -5.22 -47.15
C THR A 317 5.94 -5.86 -46.03
N GLU A 318 6.62 -6.46 -45.05
CA GLU A 318 6.03 -6.97 -43.82
C GLU A 318 6.63 -6.23 -42.63
N LEU A 319 5.78 -5.52 -41.88
CA LEU A 319 6.07 -5.00 -40.55
C LEU A 319 5.58 -6.01 -39.53
N ARG A 320 6.49 -6.53 -38.70
CA ARG A 320 6.18 -7.52 -37.66
C ARG A 320 6.52 -6.97 -36.30
N ILE A 321 5.58 -7.08 -35.33
CA ILE A 321 5.70 -6.65 -33.97
C ILE A 321 5.47 -7.85 -33.06
N ILE A 322 6.41 -8.12 -32.17
CA ILE A 322 6.34 -9.20 -31.17
C ILE A 322 6.17 -8.57 -29.79
N LEU A 323 5.08 -8.90 -29.12
CA LEU A 323 4.74 -8.44 -27.78
C LEU A 323 4.96 -9.59 -26.79
N PRO A 324 5.94 -9.53 -25.88
CA PRO A 324 6.20 -10.59 -24.92
C PRO A 324 5.06 -10.73 -23.92
N LEU A 325 4.65 -11.97 -23.61
CA LEU A 325 3.68 -12.31 -22.56
C LEU A 325 4.35 -12.54 -21.21
N ARG A 326 5.67 -12.77 -21.19
CA ARG A 326 6.49 -12.87 -19.98
C ARG A 326 7.51 -11.74 -20.01
N GLN A 327 7.84 -11.22 -18.84
CA GLN A 327 9.00 -10.37 -18.67
C GLN A 327 10.20 -11.32 -18.68
N ASP A 328 10.96 -11.38 -19.78
CA ASP A 328 12.32 -11.87 -19.69
C ASP A 328 13.04 -10.86 -18.79
N ASP A 329 13.45 -11.30 -17.60
CA ASP A 329 14.44 -10.59 -16.81
C ASP A 329 15.60 -10.31 -17.78
N GLN A 330 15.84 -9.03 -18.05
CA GLN A 330 17.04 -8.63 -18.78
C GLN A 330 18.20 -9.22 -18.01
N LEU A 331 18.75 -10.30 -18.57
CA LEU A 331 20.00 -10.88 -18.12
C LEU A 331 21.00 -9.73 -17.94
N ASP A 332 21.32 -9.53 -16.69
CA ASP A 332 22.36 -8.64 -16.19
C ASP A 332 23.70 -9.00 -16.87
N LEU A 333 23.98 -8.42 -18.03
CA LEU A 333 25.27 -8.52 -18.71
C LEU A 333 26.31 -7.61 -18.04
N SER A 334 26.10 -7.16 -16.79
CA SER A 334 27.04 -6.35 -16.04
C SER A 334 27.90 -7.12 -15.02
N SER A 335 27.78 -8.47 -14.96
CA SER A 335 28.56 -9.26 -14.00
C SER A 335 29.65 -10.14 -14.61
N ALA A 336 30.11 -9.83 -15.85
CA ALA A 336 31.24 -10.50 -16.46
C ALA A 336 32.13 -9.47 -17.18
N ALA A 337 32.82 -8.64 -16.38
CA ALA A 337 34.04 -7.93 -16.78
C ALA A 337 34.88 -7.69 -15.53
#